data_3f143c4328a420f891264cf8a7827728
#
_entry.id   3f143c4328a420f891264cf8a7827728
#
_cell.length_a   1.000
_cell.length_b   1.000
_cell.length_c   1.000
_cell.angle_alpha   90.00
_cell.angle_beta   90.00
_cell.angle_gamma   90.00
#
_symmetry.space_group_name_H-M   'P 1'
#
loop_
_entity.id
_entity.type
_entity.pdbx_description
1 polymer ?
#
loop_
_entity_poly.entity_id
_entity_poly.type
_entity_poly.pdbx_seq_one_letter_code
_entity_poly.pdbx_strand_id
1 'polypeptide(L)'
;GYVKGMKFLGYSFYVMKGVCKLSLHPKSRMKLKSKLKEITSRSKGFGYERCKIKLREYIQGWIGYYKLADMKNYLQSVDEWLRRRLRMCIWKCWKKVKTKYTNLIKCKIDRNQAWQWTNTRKSYWRTAKSPILQRALDTDSLRIAGYPFLSDYYCKIYRK
;
A
#
# COMPACT_ATOMS: atom_id res chain seq x y z
N GLY A 1 -33.90 -8.12 16.21
CA GLY A 1 -33.24 -6.83 16.01
C GLY A 1 -32.36 -6.85 14.79
N TYR A 2 -32.44 -5.82 13.96
CA TYR A 2 -31.59 -5.72 12.73
C TYR A 2 -30.12 -5.54 13.11
N VAL A 3 -29.31 -6.55 12.89
CA VAL A 3 -27.84 -6.56 13.19
C VAL A 3 -27.05 -5.78 12.13
N LYS A 4 -27.67 -5.44 10.99
CA LYS A 4 -27.04 -4.78 9.85
C LYS A 4 -26.60 -3.36 10.21
N GLY A 5 -25.29 -3.11 10.14
CA GLY A 5 -24.71 -1.77 10.39
C GLY A 5 -24.31 -1.49 11.85
N MET A 6 -24.55 -2.39 12.78
CA MET A 6 -24.05 -2.23 14.15
C MET A 6 -22.52 -2.23 14.17
N LYS A 7 -21.95 -1.30 14.93
CA LYS A 7 -20.52 -1.22 15.18
C LYS A 7 -20.19 -1.89 16.50
N PHE A 8 -19.34 -2.91 16.47
CA PHE A 8 -18.78 -3.53 17.68
C PHE A 8 -17.28 -3.70 17.53
N LEU A 9 -16.50 -3.09 18.39
CA LEU A 9 -15.03 -3.14 18.40
C LEU A 9 -14.38 -2.83 17.02
N GLY A 10 -15.02 -1.99 16.21
CA GLY A 10 -14.53 -1.64 14.87
C GLY A 10 -14.94 -2.60 13.76
N TYR A 11 -15.66 -3.66 14.08
CA TYR A 11 -16.33 -4.55 13.14
C TYR A 11 -17.73 -4.04 12.80
N SER A 12 -18.27 -4.54 11.72
CA SER A 12 -19.65 -4.43 11.29
C SER A 12 -20.17 -5.81 10.90
N PHE A 13 -21.47 -6.00 11.00
CA PHE A 13 -22.12 -7.26 10.67
C PHE A 13 -22.87 -7.15 9.35
N TYR A 14 -22.85 -8.21 8.56
CA TYR A 14 -23.69 -8.36 7.39
C TYR A 14 -24.16 -9.79 7.23
N VAL A 15 -25.31 -9.97 6.59
CA VAL A 15 -25.90 -11.28 6.35
C VAL A 15 -25.68 -11.64 4.87
N MET A 16 -25.11 -12.80 4.61
CA MET A 16 -24.94 -13.35 3.27
C MET A 16 -25.40 -14.81 3.25
N LYS A 17 -26.38 -15.12 2.39
CA LYS A 17 -27.01 -16.46 2.30
C LYS A 17 -27.50 -17.00 3.66
N GLY A 18 -28.13 -16.14 4.48
CA GLY A 18 -28.63 -16.52 5.80
C GLY A 18 -27.56 -16.62 6.91
N VAL A 19 -26.28 -16.46 6.59
CA VAL A 19 -25.17 -16.51 7.56
C VAL A 19 -24.71 -15.11 7.91
N CYS A 20 -24.60 -14.82 9.23
CA CYS A 20 -24.05 -13.58 9.73
C CYS A 20 -22.53 -13.60 9.61
N LYS A 21 -21.95 -12.64 8.90
CA LYS A 21 -20.50 -12.49 8.70
C LYS A 21 -20.00 -11.17 9.27
N LEU A 22 -18.73 -11.17 9.67
CA LEU A 22 -18.03 -9.98 10.15
C LEU A 22 -17.35 -9.25 8.99
N SER A 23 -17.53 -7.95 8.94
CA SER A 23 -16.80 -7.05 8.02
C SER A 23 -16.16 -5.90 8.78
N LEU A 24 -15.34 -5.12 8.10
CA LEU A 24 -14.74 -3.91 8.68
C LEU A 24 -15.73 -2.75 8.67
N HIS A 25 -15.90 -2.10 9.81
CA HIS A 25 -16.68 -0.87 9.90
C HIS A 25 -15.99 0.26 9.07
N PRO A 26 -16.74 1.12 8.36
CA PRO A 26 -16.17 2.21 7.53
C PRO A 26 -15.17 3.09 8.26
N LYS A 27 -15.42 3.44 9.52
CA LYS A 27 -14.50 4.23 10.35
C LYS A 27 -13.14 3.53 10.55
N SER A 28 -13.13 2.19 10.69
CA SER A 28 -11.90 1.39 10.82
C SER A 28 -11.10 1.38 9.51
N ARG A 29 -11.80 1.33 8.37
CA ARG A 29 -11.19 1.45 7.03
C ARG A 29 -10.54 2.82 6.82
N MET A 30 -11.21 3.90 7.24
CA MET A 30 -10.68 5.26 7.17
C MET A 30 -9.43 5.43 8.05
N LYS A 31 -9.47 4.93 9.29
CA LYS A 31 -8.32 4.96 10.21
C LYS A 31 -7.11 4.22 9.64
N LEU A 32 -7.31 3.04 9.03
CA LEU A 32 -6.24 2.30 8.35
C LEU A 32 -5.57 3.16 7.27
N LYS A 33 -6.35 3.68 6.32
CA LYS A 33 -5.82 4.51 5.24
C LYS A 33 -5.13 5.77 5.75
N SER A 34 -5.70 6.43 6.76
CA SER A 34 -5.11 7.62 7.38
C SER A 34 -3.74 7.31 7.99
N LYS A 35 -3.61 6.21 8.73
CA LYS A 35 -2.34 5.82 9.35
C LYS A 35 -1.29 5.40 8.32
N LEU A 36 -1.67 4.62 7.32
CA LEU A 36 -0.78 4.27 6.22
C LEU A 36 -0.31 5.53 5.45
N LYS A 37 -1.22 6.51 5.27
CA LYS A 37 -0.88 7.80 4.67
C LYS A 37 0.12 8.58 5.51
N GLU A 38 -0.03 8.56 6.82
CA GLU A 38 0.89 9.20 7.77
C GLU A 38 2.29 8.55 7.71
N ILE A 39 2.36 7.21 7.79
CA ILE A 39 3.64 6.47 7.75
C ILE A 39 4.36 6.68 6.42
N THR A 40 3.63 6.70 5.30
CA THR A 40 4.16 6.94 3.96
C THR A 40 4.15 8.42 3.58
N SER A 41 4.20 9.33 4.55
CA SER A 41 4.26 10.76 4.28
C SER A 41 5.65 11.15 3.81
N ARG A 42 5.68 11.78 2.64
CA ARG A 42 6.91 12.30 2.04
C ARG A 42 7.54 13.47 2.79
N SER A 43 6.82 14.05 3.75
CA SER A 43 7.27 15.24 4.51
C SER A 43 8.03 14.88 5.78
N LYS A 44 7.92 13.64 6.28
CA LYS A 44 8.48 13.25 7.58
C LYS A 44 9.97 12.86 7.57
N GLY A 45 10.66 12.92 6.43
CA GLY A 45 12.11 12.68 6.35
C GLY A 45 12.59 11.30 6.82
N PHE A 46 11.69 10.35 7.03
CA PHE A 46 12.07 9.00 7.41
C PHE A 46 12.77 8.31 6.25
N GLY A 47 13.95 7.77 6.49
CA GLY A 47 14.63 6.89 5.55
C GLY A 47 13.78 5.67 5.20
N TYR A 48 14.09 5.04 4.06
CA TYR A 48 13.34 3.86 3.58
C TYR A 48 13.20 2.76 4.64
N GLU A 49 14.26 2.47 5.39
CA GLU A 49 14.27 1.40 6.38
C GLU A 49 13.29 1.65 7.52
N ARG A 50 13.28 2.86 8.06
CA ARG A 50 12.34 3.23 9.12
C ARG A 50 10.88 3.20 8.66
N CYS A 51 10.63 3.58 7.41
CA CYS A 51 9.29 3.46 6.80
C CYS A 51 8.85 1.99 6.71
N LYS A 52 9.72 1.08 6.27
CA LYS A 52 9.45 -0.36 6.19
C LYS A 52 9.13 -0.97 7.57
N ILE A 53 9.93 -0.64 8.58
CA ILE A 53 9.74 -1.12 9.95
C ILE A 53 8.38 -0.68 10.48
N LYS A 54 8.08 0.63 10.42
CA LYS A 54 6.78 1.17 10.88
C LYS A 54 5.58 0.61 10.13
N LEU A 55 5.71 0.40 8.82
CA LEU A 55 4.66 -0.25 8.03
C LEU A 55 4.44 -1.68 8.50
N ARG A 56 5.51 -2.44 8.72
CA ARG A 56 5.45 -3.84 9.16
C ARG A 56 4.77 -3.96 10.52
N GLU A 57 5.21 -3.19 11.50
CA GLU A 57 4.63 -3.19 12.85
C GLU A 57 3.14 -2.84 12.82
N TYR A 58 2.79 -1.78 12.11
CA TYR A 58 1.41 -1.33 12.02
C TYR A 58 0.51 -2.34 11.30
N ILE A 59 0.95 -2.88 10.15
CA ILE A 59 0.19 -3.84 9.36
C ILE A 59 -0.02 -5.14 10.16
N GLN A 60 1.02 -5.66 10.82
CA GLN A 60 0.91 -6.87 11.63
C GLN A 60 -0.08 -6.69 12.78
N GLY A 61 0.03 -5.61 13.55
CA GLY A 61 -0.88 -5.32 14.66
C GLY A 61 -2.32 -5.13 14.18
N TRP A 62 -2.53 -4.39 13.10
CA TRP A 62 -3.85 -4.12 12.57
C TRP A 62 -4.53 -5.38 12.00
N ILE A 63 -3.82 -6.18 11.21
CA ILE A 63 -4.34 -7.45 10.67
C ILE A 63 -4.60 -8.45 11.81
N GLY A 64 -3.71 -8.54 12.80
CA GLY A 64 -3.90 -9.39 13.97
C GLY A 64 -5.18 -9.05 14.73
N TYR A 65 -5.50 -7.77 14.88
CA TYR A 65 -6.73 -7.32 15.53
C TYR A 65 -7.99 -7.60 14.71
N TYR A 66 -7.95 -7.35 13.40
CA TYR A 66 -9.12 -7.48 12.50
C TYR A 66 -9.17 -8.81 11.73
N LYS A 67 -8.41 -9.82 12.16
CA LYS A 67 -8.30 -11.11 11.45
C LYS A 67 -9.63 -11.83 11.21
N LEU A 68 -10.63 -11.61 12.07
CA LEU A 68 -11.95 -12.27 11.95
C LEU A 68 -12.85 -11.67 10.86
N ALA A 69 -12.52 -10.49 10.34
CA ALA A 69 -13.31 -9.84 9.31
C ALA A 69 -13.03 -10.44 7.92
N ASP A 70 -14.09 -10.62 7.13
CA ASP A 70 -13.96 -10.90 5.71
C ASP A 70 -13.54 -9.60 5.00
N MET A 71 -12.26 -9.50 4.64
CA MET A 71 -11.68 -8.27 4.12
C MET A 71 -10.68 -8.45 2.98
N LYS A 72 -10.58 -9.65 2.41
CA LYS A 72 -9.59 -9.98 1.36
C LYS A 72 -9.59 -8.97 0.21
N ASN A 73 -10.74 -8.73 -0.40
CA ASN A 73 -10.86 -7.81 -1.54
C ASN A 73 -10.55 -6.35 -1.15
N TYR A 74 -10.97 -5.96 0.06
CA TYR A 74 -10.64 -4.64 0.58
C TYR A 74 -9.14 -4.46 0.77
N LEU A 75 -8.45 -5.44 1.35
CA LEU A 75 -7.00 -5.39 1.56
C LEU A 75 -6.24 -5.32 0.23
N GLN A 76 -6.67 -6.05 -0.79
CA GLN A 76 -6.09 -5.95 -2.14
C GLN A 76 -6.18 -4.53 -2.70
N SER A 77 -7.34 -3.89 -2.57
CA SER A 77 -7.52 -2.50 -3.01
C SER A 77 -6.66 -1.49 -2.22
N VAL A 78 -6.48 -1.75 -0.92
CA VAL A 78 -5.59 -0.93 -0.08
C VAL A 78 -4.13 -1.13 -0.48
N ASP A 79 -3.72 -2.36 -0.79
CA ASP A 79 -2.36 -2.66 -1.24
C ASP A 79 -2.04 -2.01 -2.60
N GLU A 80 -2.99 -1.96 -3.54
CA GLU A 80 -2.83 -1.23 -4.80
C GLU A 80 -2.59 0.26 -4.57
N TRP A 81 -3.39 0.85 -3.70
CA TRP A 81 -3.22 2.24 -3.30
C TRP A 81 -1.90 2.46 -2.55
N LEU A 82 -1.50 1.54 -1.66
CA LEU A 82 -0.24 1.61 -0.92
C LEU A 82 0.97 1.53 -1.87
N ARG A 83 0.97 0.62 -2.86
CA ARG A 83 2.02 0.54 -3.88
C ARG A 83 2.19 1.86 -4.63
N ARG A 84 1.08 2.49 -5.02
CA ARG A 84 1.14 3.81 -5.66
C ARG A 84 1.76 4.87 -4.75
N ARG A 85 1.44 4.86 -3.46
CA ARG A 85 2.06 5.77 -2.47
C ARG A 85 3.55 5.52 -2.31
N LEU A 86 3.97 4.27 -2.23
CA LEU A 86 5.39 3.90 -2.12
C LEU A 86 6.16 4.36 -3.37
N ARG A 87 5.64 4.12 -4.57
CA ARG A 87 6.23 4.63 -5.82
C ARG A 87 6.38 6.16 -5.81
N MET A 88 5.36 6.86 -5.34
CA MET A 88 5.42 8.32 -5.19
C MET A 88 6.54 8.76 -4.25
N CYS A 89 6.69 8.09 -3.10
CA CYS A 89 7.73 8.41 -2.12
C CYS A 89 9.12 8.11 -2.67
N ILE A 90 9.31 6.95 -3.29
CA ILE A 90 10.58 6.55 -3.91
C ILE A 90 10.96 7.52 -5.03
N TRP A 91 10.01 7.84 -5.92
CA TRP A 91 10.24 8.81 -7.01
C TRP A 91 10.63 10.19 -6.51
N LYS A 92 10.01 10.66 -5.42
CA LYS A 92 10.39 11.91 -4.78
C LYS A 92 11.80 11.86 -4.18
N CYS A 93 12.18 10.73 -3.59
CA CYS A 93 13.51 10.56 -3.00
C CYS A 93 14.62 10.54 -4.06
N TRP A 94 14.32 10.17 -5.29
CA TRP A 94 15.21 10.31 -6.43
C TRP A 94 15.25 11.75 -6.94
N LYS A 95 15.71 12.68 -6.12
CA LYS A 95 15.58 14.13 -6.31
C LYS A 95 16.09 14.63 -7.68
N LYS A 96 17.29 14.19 -8.09
CA LYS A 96 17.96 14.67 -9.30
C LYS A 96 17.58 13.84 -10.52
N VAL A 97 17.52 14.49 -11.69
CA VAL A 97 17.25 13.84 -12.99
C VAL A 97 18.22 12.68 -13.24
N LYS A 98 19.52 12.88 -13.01
CA LYS A 98 20.55 11.85 -13.13
C LYS A 98 20.27 10.63 -12.24
N THR A 99 19.87 10.85 -10.98
CA THR A 99 19.53 9.77 -10.05
C THR A 99 18.29 9.00 -10.51
N LYS A 100 17.25 9.69 -10.98
CA LYS A 100 16.06 9.05 -11.54
C LYS A 100 16.42 8.18 -12.74
N TYR A 101 17.20 8.73 -13.68
CA TYR A 101 17.64 8.02 -14.87
C TYR A 101 18.41 6.75 -14.50
N THR A 102 19.46 6.87 -13.69
CA THR A 102 20.28 5.74 -13.27
C THR A 102 19.43 4.64 -12.59
N ASN A 103 18.49 5.02 -11.72
CA ASN A 103 17.62 4.06 -11.04
C ASN A 103 16.62 3.39 -11.99
N LEU A 104 16.06 4.11 -12.95
CA LEU A 104 15.21 3.50 -13.98
C LEU A 104 15.98 2.49 -14.85
N ILE A 105 17.23 2.80 -15.24
CA ILE A 105 18.08 1.85 -15.95
C ILE A 105 18.38 0.62 -15.10
N LYS A 106 18.68 0.78 -13.80
CA LYS A 106 18.85 -0.37 -12.88
C LYS A 106 17.59 -1.23 -12.78
N CYS A 107 16.41 -0.63 -12.92
CA CYS A 107 15.11 -1.32 -12.98
C CYS A 107 14.79 -1.89 -14.38
N LYS A 108 15.76 -2.01 -15.27
CA LYS A 108 15.63 -2.57 -16.63
C LYS A 108 14.65 -1.80 -17.53
N ILE A 109 14.51 -0.51 -17.33
CA ILE A 109 13.75 0.37 -18.23
C ILE A 109 14.64 0.80 -19.39
N ASP A 110 14.08 0.81 -20.60
CA ASP A 110 14.77 1.27 -21.81
C ASP A 110 15.29 2.71 -21.66
N ARG A 111 16.46 2.99 -22.27
CA ARG A 111 17.18 4.26 -22.14
C ARG A 111 16.33 5.45 -22.61
N ASN A 112 15.65 5.33 -23.75
CA ASN A 112 14.81 6.40 -24.30
C ASN A 112 13.62 6.69 -23.39
N GLN A 113 12.94 5.65 -22.92
CA GLN A 113 11.83 5.78 -21.97
C GLN A 113 12.31 6.36 -20.64
N ALA A 114 13.43 5.90 -20.11
CA ALA A 114 14.02 6.43 -18.89
C ALA A 114 14.31 7.93 -19.02
N TRP A 115 14.90 8.36 -20.13
CA TRP A 115 15.20 9.77 -20.42
C TRP A 115 13.92 10.63 -20.46
N GLN A 116 12.92 10.20 -21.22
CA GLN A 116 11.64 10.91 -21.31
C GLN A 116 10.97 11.11 -19.95
N TRP A 117 10.93 10.05 -19.13
CA TRP A 117 10.23 10.09 -17.86
C TRP A 117 10.99 10.83 -16.75
N THR A 118 12.31 10.86 -16.78
CA THR A 118 13.11 11.63 -15.82
C THR A 118 12.90 13.14 -15.96
N ASN A 119 12.58 13.60 -17.16
CA ASN A 119 12.31 15.00 -17.46
C ASN A 119 10.82 15.36 -17.35
N THR A 120 9.97 14.45 -16.88
CA THR A 120 8.53 14.72 -16.73
C THR A 120 8.25 15.83 -15.73
N ARG A 121 7.36 16.76 -16.10
CA ARG A 121 6.83 17.83 -15.24
C ARG A 121 5.54 17.42 -14.51
N LYS A 122 5.08 16.18 -14.67
CA LYS A 122 3.88 15.67 -14.01
C LYS A 122 4.09 15.58 -12.50
N SER A 123 3.02 15.79 -11.71
CA SER A 123 3.09 15.65 -10.26
C SER A 123 3.54 14.22 -9.84
N TYR A 124 4.17 14.10 -8.68
CA TYR A 124 4.65 12.82 -8.15
C TYR A 124 3.55 11.75 -8.08
N TRP A 125 2.34 12.14 -7.70
CA TRP A 125 1.19 11.23 -7.62
C TRP A 125 0.73 10.72 -8.98
N ARG A 126 0.76 11.58 -9.99
CA ARG A 126 0.45 11.21 -11.38
C ARG A 126 1.51 10.26 -11.94
N THR A 127 2.78 10.62 -11.76
CA THR A 127 3.92 9.80 -12.22
C THR A 127 3.94 8.43 -11.54
N ALA A 128 3.54 8.33 -10.27
CA ALA A 128 3.45 7.06 -9.54
C ALA A 128 2.43 6.05 -10.13
N LYS A 129 1.47 6.52 -10.95
CA LYS A 129 0.51 5.68 -11.68
C LYS A 129 1.00 5.35 -13.10
N SER A 130 2.11 5.92 -13.57
CA SER A 130 2.60 5.69 -14.92
C SER A 130 3.00 4.23 -15.15
N PRO A 131 2.84 3.70 -16.39
CA PRO A 131 3.27 2.35 -16.73
C PRO A 131 4.77 2.13 -16.45
N ILE A 132 5.58 3.15 -16.65
CA ILE A 132 7.03 3.09 -16.42
C ILE A 132 7.36 2.82 -14.95
N LEU A 133 6.77 3.59 -14.02
CA LEU A 133 6.99 3.36 -12.59
C LEU A 133 6.32 2.08 -12.08
N GLN A 134 5.21 1.67 -12.68
CA GLN A 134 4.60 0.38 -12.35
C GLN A 134 5.50 -0.80 -12.76
N ARG A 135 6.21 -0.69 -13.87
CA ARG A 135 7.18 -1.69 -14.34
C ARG A 135 8.48 -1.63 -13.55
N ALA A 136 9.03 -0.43 -13.33
CA ALA A 136 10.29 -0.25 -12.60
C ALA A 136 10.20 -0.65 -11.13
N LEU A 137 9.07 -0.37 -10.49
CA LEU A 137 8.77 -0.66 -9.08
C LEU A 137 7.49 -1.50 -9.01
N ASP A 138 7.55 -2.69 -9.58
CA ASP A 138 6.47 -3.65 -9.54
C ASP A 138 6.25 -4.23 -8.12
N THR A 139 5.25 -5.08 -7.96
CA THR A 139 4.91 -5.63 -6.65
C THR A 139 6.02 -6.49 -6.09
N ASP A 140 6.68 -7.28 -6.93
CA ASP A 140 7.71 -8.22 -6.49
C ASP A 140 9.01 -7.49 -6.15
N SER A 141 9.39 -6.48 -6.92
CA SER A 141 10.51 -5.59 -6.60
C SER A 141 10.31 -4.89 -5.26
N LEU A 142 9.10 -4.42 -4.96
CA LEU A 142 8.79 -3.80 -3.67
C LEU A 142 8.82 -4.82 -2.51
N ARG A 143 8.38 -6.07 -2.74
CA ARG A 143 8.51 -7.16 -1.76
C ARG A 143 9.97 -7.51 -1.48
N ILE A 144 10.76 -7.69 -2.52
CA ILE A 144 12.21 -7.96 -2.42
C ILE A 144 12.92 -6.82 -1.67
N ALA A 145 12.52 -5.58 -1.91
CA ALA A 145 13.01 -4.42 -1.18
C ALA A 145 12.57 -4.37 0.29
N GLY A 146 11.70 -5.29 0.75
CA GLY A 146 11.27 -5.44 2.15
C GLY A 146 10.02 -4.65 2.53
N TYR A 147 9.26 -4.11 1.58
CA TYR A 147 7.98 -3.46 1.88
C TYR A 147 6.90 -4.50 2.17
N PRO A 148 6.18 -4.36 3.30
CA PRO A 148 5.09 -5.27 3.66
C PRO A 148 3.79 -4.88 2.96
N PHE A 149 2.94 -5.88 2.65
CA PHE A 149 1.59 -5.70 2.13
C PHE A 149 0.56 -6.40 3.03
N LEU A 150 -0.65 -5.80 3.11
CA LEU A 150 -1.70 -6.28 4.02
C LEU A 150 -2.23 -7.64 3.59
N SER A 151 -2.46 -7.86 2.30
CA SER A 151 -2.97 -9.12 1.77
C SER A 151 -2.01 -10.28 2.03
N ASP A 152 -0.70 -10.06 2.00
CA ASP A 152 0.30 -11.09 2.27
C ASP A 152 0.22 -11.59 3.73
N TYR A 153 0.07 -10.69 4.70
CA TYR A 153 -0.10 -11.05 6.11
C TYR A 153 -1.45 -11.71 6.38
N TYR A 154 -2.52 -11.20 5.78
CA TYR A 154 -3.85 -11.78 5.92
C TYR A 154 -3.89 -13.22 5.40
N CYS A 155 -3.32 -13.48 4.22
CA CYS A 155 -3.25 -14.82 3.65
C CYS A 155 -2.40 -15.79 4.52
N LYS A 156 -1.33 -15.31 5.17
CA LYS A 156 -0.54 -16.15 6.08
C LYS A 156 -1.32 -16.62 7.30
N ILE A 157 -2.23 -15.80 7.83
CA ILE A 157 -3.07 -16.16 8.99
C ILE A 157 -4.10 -17.23 8.60
N TYR A 158 -4.65 -17.17 7.40
CA TYR A 158 -5.69 -18.10 6.94
C TYR A 158 -5.16 -19.38 6.26
N ARG A 159 -3.85 -19.45 5.97
CA ARG A 159 -3.21 -20.67 5.44
C ARG A 159 -2.70 -21.62 6.53
N LYS A 160 -2.91 -21.28 7.80
CA LYS A 160 -2.73 -22.19 8.93
C LYS A 160 -4.05 -22.88 9.26
#